data_0bcd138e694b524062d48c0b594e6845
#
_entry.id   0bcd138e694b524062d48c0b594e6845
#
_cell.length_a   1.000
_cell.length_b   1.000
_cell.length_c   1.000
_cell.angle_alpha   90.00
_cell.angle_beta   90.00
_cell.angle_gamma   90.00
#
_symmetry.space_group_name_H-M   'P 1'
#
loop_
_entity.id
_entity.type
_entity.pdbx_description
1 polymer ?
#
loop_
_entity_poly.entity_id
_entity_poly.type
_entity_poly.pdbx_seq_one_letter_code
_entity_poly.pdbx_strand_id
1 'polypeptide(L)'
;MMWGEIITQSRNVVRTASTWTNDEEALAELVIAAWLFPRAIMNKLSGTDDDDDFQEELHKQFGDDFDSSTFVSRLMLAPDKSFAALMNLSAAVNALSIDEQRRIEIDKSLVVLGDTLGACERIFSSPVPLVYTRHTARFLSLWMLLLPFAMYEDFAKTSDLALPLVPASAMLALFMFGIEELAVQLEEPFSILPMQRFCDGILQAGTGLRDWSMEN
;
A
#
# COMPACT_ATOMS: atom_id res chain seq x y z
N MET A 1 -1.29 3.11 8.83
CA MET A 1 -0.17 3.88 9.41
C MET A 1 1.03 3.95 8.46
N MET A 2 1.57 2.83 7.97
CA MET A 2 2.77 2.81 7.07
C MET A 2 2.61 3.57 5.75
N TRP A 3 1.49 3.44 5.05
CA TRP A 3 1.24 4.22 3.83
C TRP A 3 1.17 5.73 4.07
N GLY A 4 0.67 6.15 5.24
CA GLY A 4 0.73 7.55 5.65
C GLY A 4 2.16 8.06 5.81
N GLU A 5 3.06 7.21 6.31
CA GLU A 5 4.49 7.52 6.42
C GLU A 5 5.14 7.65 5.04
N ILE A 6 4.89 6.69 4.13
CA ILE A 6 5.37 6.75 2.75
C ILE A 6 4.95 8.06 2.08
N ILE A 7 3.66 8.43 2.17
CA ILE A 7 3.14 9.67 1.59
C ILE A 7 3.85 10.90 2.20
N THR A 8 3.97 10.93 3.52
CA THR A 8 4.55 12.07 4.23
C THR A 8 6.03 12.24 3.88
N GLN A 9 6.80 11.17 3.91
CA GLN A 9 8.25 11.24 3.64
C GLN A 9 8.54 11.50 2.16
N SER A 10 7.81 10.89 1.23
CA SER A 10 7.96 11.18 -0.20
C SER A 10 7.70 12.66 -0.52
N ARG A 11 6.64 13.23 0.04
CA ARG A 11 6.36 14.67 -0.08
C ARG A 11 7.40 15.53 0.59
N ASN A 12 7.93 15.09 1.74
CA ASN A 12 8.95 15.83 2.47
C ASN A 12 10.26 15.90 1.70
N VAL A 13 10.68 14.82 1.04
CA VAL A 13 11.85 14.79 0.14
C VAL A 13 11.70 15.84 -0.95
N VAL A 14 10.59 15.84 -1.70
CA VAL A 14 10.36 16.80 -2.78
C VAL A 14 10.28 18.23 -2.23
N ARG A 15 9.50 18.47 -1.17
CA ARG A 15 9.36 19.80 -0.55
C ARG A 15 10.73 20.38 -0.14
N THR A 16 11.55 19.55 0.50
CA THR A 16 12.84 20.02 1.00
C THR A 16 13.81 20.29 -0.15
N ALA A 17 13.86 19.42 -1.16
CA ALA A 17 14.67 19.64 -2.36
C ALA A 17 14.25 20.90 -3.11
N SER A 18 12.96 21.12 -3.34
CA SER A 18 12.43 22.30 -4.03
C SER A 18 12.72 23.62 -3.33
N THR A 19 13.00 23.60 -2.01
CA THR A 19 13.42 24.82 -1.27
C THR A 19 14.91 25.09 -1.34
N TRP A 20 15.73 24.13 -1.81
CA TRP A 20 17.17 24.22 -1.73
C TRP A 20 17.89 24.23 -3.08
N THR A 21 17.21 23.90 -4.16
CA THR A 21 17.73 23.94 -5.51
C THR A 21 16.66 24.50 -6.48
N ASN A 22 17.14 25.20 -7.52
CA ASN A 22 16.33 25.68 -8.63
C ASN A 22 16.62 24.90 -9.92
N ASP A 23 17.26 23.73 -9.80
CA ASP A 23 17.54 22.86 -10.92
C ASP A 23 16.27 22.10 -11.31
N GLU A 24 15.63 22.59 -12.36
CA GLU A 24 14.32 22.09 -12.83
C GLU A 24 14.38 20.64 -13.29
N GLU A 25 15.45 20.28 -14.00
CA GLU A 25 15.64 18.91 -14.53
C GLU A 25 15.85 17.92 -13.39
N ALA A 26 16.73 18.23 -12.45
CA ALA A 26 17.00 17.37 -11.29
C ALA A 26 15.76 17.25 -10.36
N LEU A 27 14.96 18.33 -10.22
CA LEU A 27 13.70 18.29 -9.47
C LEU A 27 12.64 17.45 -10.18
N ALA A 28 12.55 17.50 -11.50
CA ALA A 28 11.63 16.66 -12.26
C ALA A 28 11.96 15.16 -12.08
N GLU A 29 13.25 14.81 -12.21
CA GLU A 29 13.71 13.45 -11.95
C GLU A 29 13.41 12.99 -10.51
N LEU A 30 13.62 13.87 -9.54
CA LEU A 30 13.34 13.57 -8.13
C LEU A 30 11.85 13.30 -7.88
N VAL A 31 10.95 14.09 -8.48
CA VAL A 31 9.50 13.90 -8.36
C VAL A 31 9.09 12.53 -8.91
N ILE A 32 9.64 12.16 -10.07
CA ILE A 32 9.37 10.86 -10.67
C ILE A 32 9.91 9.73 -9.80
N ALA A 33 11.12 9.85 -9.29
CA ALA A 33 11.72 8.86 -8.39
C ALA A 33 10.93 8.73 -7.07
N ALA A 34 10.42 9.84 -6.52
CA ALA A 34 9.60 9.86 -5.33
C ALA A 34 8.22 9.20 -5.53
N TRP A 35 7.66 9.25 -6.74
CA TRP A 35 6.45 8.51 -7.12
C TRP A 35 6.74 7.03 -7.40
N LEU A 36 7.86 6.74 -8.07
CA LEU A 36 8.24 5.40 -8.47
C LEU A 36 8.36 4.44 -7.27
N PHE A 37 8.92 4.91 -6.17
CA PHE A 37 9.14 4.11 -4.98
C PHE A 37 7.84 3.53 -4.39
N PRO A 38 6.81 4.32 -4.02
CA PRO A 38 5.54 3.78 -3.53
C PRO A 38 4.81 2.96 -4.60
N ARG A 39 4.95 3.29 -5.88
CA ARG A 39 4.33 2.53 -6.96
C ARG A 39 4.93 1.13 -7.09
N ALA A 40 6.25 1.00 -6.94
CA ALA A 40 6.93 -0.30 -6.92
C ALA A 40 6.56 -1.13 -5.68
N ILE A 41 6.40 -0.49 -4.51
CA ILE A 41 5.89 -1.15 -3.30
C ILE A 41 4.47 -1.68 -3.53
N MET A 42 3.60 -0.86 -4.12
CA MET A 42 2.23 -1.26 -4.43
C MET A 42 2.21 -2.51 -5.32
N ASN A 43 3.00 -2.55 -6.38
CA ASN A 43 3.10 -3.71 -7.26
C ASN A 43 3.50 -4.99 -6.50
N LYS A 44 4.48 -4.88 -5.59
CA LYS A 44 4.94 -5.99 -4.75
C LYS A 44 3.87 -6.46 -3.75
N LEU A 45 3.14 -5.53 -3.12
CA LEU A 45 2.17 -5.83 -2.06
C LEU A 45 0.79 -6.24 -2.58
N SER A 46 0.44 -5.90 -3.81
CA SER A 46 -0.84 -6.29 -4.43
C SER A 46 -0.91 -7.79 -4.74
N GLY A 47 0.23 -8.49 -4.73
CA GLY A 47 0.31 -9.92 -5.05
C GLY A 47 -0.04 -10.27 -6.51
N THR A 48 -0.42 -9.28 -7.28
CA THR A 48 -0.51 -9.34 -8.73
C THR A 48 0.84 -8.92 -9.26
N ASP A 49 1.66 -9.86 -9.71
CA ASP A 49 2.87 -9.57 -10.51
C ASP A 49 2.43 -9.04 -11.88
N ASP A 50 1.66 -7.96 -11.86
CA ASP A 50 1.19 -7.27 -13.05
C ASP A 50 2.29 -6.32 -13.52
N ASP A 51 3.39 -6.95 -13.94
CA ASP A 51 4.56 -6.27 -14.47
C ASP A 51 4.22 -5.51 -15.76
N ASP A 52 3.26 -5.99 -16.53
CA ASP A 52 2.85 -5.38 -17.79
C ASP A 52 2.15 -4.03 -17.56
N ASP A 53 1.17 -3.97 -16.64
CA ASP A 53 0.50 -2.72 -16.25
C ASP A 53 1.47 -1.73 -15.62
N PHE A 54 2.37 -2.22 -14.77
CA PHE A 54 3.40 -1.38 -14.15
C PHE A 54 4.35 -0.79 -15.20
N GLN A 55 4.78 -1.61 -16.16
CA GLN A 55 5.65 -1.17 -17.25
C GLN A 55 4.95 -0.13 -18.16
N GLU A 56 3.68 -0.35 -18.52
CA GLU A 56 2.91 0.59 -19.33
C GLU A 56 2.74 1.94 -18.61
N GLU A 57 2.46 1.92 -17.31
CA GLU A 57 2.34 3.14 -16.50
C GLU A 57 3.68 3.89 -16.42
N LEU A 58 4.80 3.18 -16.27
CA LEU A 58 6.13 3.78 -16.30
C LEU A 58 6.40 4.47 -17.64
N HIS A 59 6.13 3.82 -18.75
CA HIS A 59 6.30 4.42 -20.08
C HIS A 59 5.43 5.67 -20.26
N LYS A 60 4.20 5.66 -19.76
CA LYS A 60 3.29 6.79 -19.83
C LYS A 60 3.79 8.00 -19.00
N GLN A 61 4.41 7.75 -17.84
CA GLN A 61 4.91 8.81 -16.97
C GLN A 61 6.22 9.42 -17.44
N PHE A 62 7.11 8.60 -18.00
CA PHE A 62 8.44 9.07 -18.45
C PHE A 62 8.43 9.75 -19.82
N GLY A 63 7.39 9.54 -20.66
CA GLY A 63 7.33 10.09 -22.03
C GLY A 63 8.42 9.56 -22.95
N ASP A 64 8.41 10.10 -24.20
CA ASP A 64 9.35 9.64 -25.25
C ASP A 64 10.77 10.27 -25.11
N ASP A 65 10.93 11.33 -24.32
CA ASP A 65 12.18 12.12 -24.23
C ASP A 65 13.22 11.58 -23.25
N PHE A 66 12.84 10.69 -22.37
CA PHE A 66 13.75 10.02 -21.46
C PHE A 66 14.18 8.70 -22.10
N ASP A 67 15.45 8.27 -21.92
CA ASP A 67 15.85 6.89 -22.25
C ASP A 67 15.13 5.90 -21.32
N SER A 68 13.80 6.06 -21.36
CA SER A 68 12.82 5.38 -20.53
C SER A 68 12.93 3.87 -20.67
N SER A 69 13.31 3.41 -21.88
CA SER A 69 13.43 2.00 -22.17
C SER A 69 14.55 1.33 -21.38
N THR A 70 15.71 1.96 -21.26
CA THR A 70 16.86 1.42 -20.52
C THR A 70 16.62 1.46 -19.02
N PHE A 71 16.04 2.57 -18.50
CA PHE A 71 15.73 2.71 -17.09
C PHE A 71 14.63 1.75 -16.66
N VAL A 72 13.51 1.71 -17.38
CA VAL A 72 12.39 0.79 -17.13
C VAL A 72 12.88 -0.65 -17.22
N SER A 73 13.66 -1.00 -18.26
CA SER A 73 14.20 -2.35 -18.42
C SER A 73 15.12 -2.75 -17.25
N ARG A 74 15.95 -1.85 -16.74
CA ARG A 74 16.78 -2.10 -15.57
C ARG A 74 15.96 -2.32 -14.31
N LEU A 75 14.93 -1.50 -14.11
CA LEU A 75 14.03 -1.64 -12.96
C LEU A 75 13.27 -2.96 -13.01
N MET A 76 12.75 -3.31 -14.18
CA MET A 76 11.98 -4.55 -14.38
C MET A 76 12.84 -5.81 -14.23
N LEU A 77 14.12 -5.73 -14.55
CA LEU A 77 15.08 -6.81 -14.34
C LEU A 77 15.64 -6.89 -12.92
N ALA A 78 15.37 -5.92 -12.08
CA ALA A 78 15.84 -5.92 -10.70
C ALA A 78 15.21 -7.07 -9.91
N PRO A 79 15.99 -7.82 -9.11
CA PRO A 79 15.45 -8.90 -8.27
C PRO A 79 14.47 -8.40 -7.21
N ASP A 80 14.61 -7.16 -6.78
CA ASP A 80 13.67 -6.44 -5.91
C ASP A 80 13.42 -5.04 -6.48
N LYS A 81 12.28 -4.87 -7.13
CA LYS A 81 11.89 -3.62 -7.78
C LYS A 81 11.65 -2.49 -6.78
N SER A 82 11.10 -2.78 -5.61
CA SER A 82 10.85 -1.79 -4.57
C SER A 82 12.15 -1.24 -3.98
N PHE A 83 13.12 -2.11 -3.74
CA PHE A 83 14.44 -1.69 -3.29
C PHE A 83 15.22 -0.94 -4.38
N ALA A 84 15.14 -1.38 -5.63
CA ALA A 84 15.72 -0.68 -6.77
C ALA A 84 15.13 0.72 -6.96
N ALA A 85 13.82 0.89 -6.75
CA ALA A 85 13.16 2.19 -6.78
C ALA A 85 13.65 3.11 -5.63
N LEU A 86 13.89 2.58 -4.43
CA LEU A 86 14.50 3.34 -3.34
C LEU A 86 15.93 3.76 -3.67
N MET A 87 16.71 2.88 -4.31
CA MET A 87 18.06 3.23 -4.79
C MET A 87 18.01 4.35 -5.84
N ASN A 88 17.04 4.32 -6.75
CA ASN A 88 16.83 5.40 -7.73
C ASN A 88 16.49 6.72 -7.05
N LEU A 89 15.64 6.70 -6.04
CA LEU A 89 15.31 7.89 -5.27
C LEU A 89 16.56 8.46 -4.56
N SER A 90 17.41 7.59 -4.00
CA SER A 90 18.68 7.99 -3.41
C SER A 90 19.64 8.57 -4.46
N ALA A 91 19.67 8.01 -5.68
CA ALA A 91 20.48 8.53 -6.78
C ALA A 91 19.99 9.91 -7.25
N ALA A 92 18.69 10.10 -7.36
CA ALA A 92 18.09 11.41 -7.70
C ALA A 92 18.42 12.48 -6.65
N VAL A 93 18.37 12.14 -5.34
CA VAL A 93 18.80 13.05 -4.27
C VAL A 93 20.31 13.36 -4.38
N ASN A 94 21.11 12.39 -4.77
CA ASN A 94 22.56 12.59 -4.96
C ASN A 94 22.89 13.48 -6.16
N ALA A 95 22.05 13.48 -7.19
CA ALA A 95 22.22 14.31 -8.38
C ALA A 95 21.89 15.80 -8.12
N LEU A 96 21.18 16.13 -7.03
CA LEU A 96 20.84 17.50 -6.69
C LEU A 96 22.09 18.36 -6.42
N SER A 97 22.12 19.56 -6.97
CA SER A 97 23.15 20.57 -6.76
C SER A 97 22.99 21.29 -5.41
N ILE A 98 23.09 20.56 -4.30
CA ILE A 98 22.95 21.04 -2.93
C ILE A 98 24.18 20.70 -2.09
N ASP A 99 24.37 21.43 -0.99
CA ASP A 99 25.46 21.13 -0.06
C ASP A 99 25.24 19.80 0.70
N GLU A 100 26.33 19.23 1.21
CA GLU A 100 26.29 17.92 1.88
C GLU A 100 25.41 17.89 3.12
N GLN A 101 25.34 18.98 3.89
CA GLN A 101 24.51 19.02 5.10
C GLN A 101 23.02 18.94 4.74
N ARG A 102 22.59 19.64 3.69
CA ARG A 102 21.22 19.59 3.17
C ARG A 102 20.87 18.21 2.62
N ARG A 103 21.83 17.59 1.93
CA ARG A 103 21.66 16.21 1.44
C ARG A 103 21.44 15.22 2.58
N ILE A 104 22.20 15.32 3.67
CA ILE A 104 22.02 14.49 4.86
C ILE A 104 20.63 14.69 5.49
N GLU A 105 20.09 15.91 5.48
CA GLU A 105 18.72 16.16 5.99
C GLU A 105 17.67 15.47 5.13
N ILE A 106 17.81 15.46 3.81
CA ILE A 106 16.90 14.71 2.92
C ILE A 106 17.07 13.20 3.13
N ASP A 107 18.30 12.73 3.29
CA ASP A 107 18.59 11.30 3.47
C ASP A 107 17.89 10.71 4.71
N LYS A 108 17.66 11.49 5.76
CA LYS A 108 16.87 11.04 6.91
C LYS A 108 15.47 10.58 6.51
N SER A 109 14.84 11.25 5.55
CA SER A 109 13.54 10.81 5.00
C SER A 109 13.66 9.51 4.21
N LEU A 110 14.78 9.32 3.48
CA LEU A 110 15.04 8.08 2.75
C LEU A 110 15.24 6.89 3.69
N VAL A 111 15.92 7.10 4.82
CA VAL A 111 16.08 6.07 5.86
C VAL A 111 14.70 5.63 6.39
N VAL A 112 13.82 6.58 6.70
CA VAL A 112 12.45 6.27 7.16
C VAL A 112 11.66 5.53 6.09
N LEU A 113 11.82 5.89 4.81
CA LEU A 113 11.18 5.17 3.69
C LEU A 113 11.69 3.73 3.61
N GLY A 114 13.00 3.50 3.79
CA GLY A 114 13.59 2.17 3.84
C GLY A 114 13.08 1.32 5.00
N ASP A 115 12.99 1.90 6.20
CA ASP A 115 12.43 1.24 7.37
C ASP A 115 10.96 0.86 7.16
N THR A 116 10.19 1.75 6.52
CA THR A 116 8.78 1.53 6.21
C THR A 116 8.61 0.43 5.15
N LEU A 117 9.49 0.38 4.12
CA LEU A 117 9.53 -0.72 3.17
C LEU A 117 9.73 -2.05 3.88
N GLY A 118 10.76 -2.15 4.73
CA GLY A 118 11.04 -3.36 5.50
C GLY A 118 9.89 -3.76 6.45
N ALA A 119 9.14 -2.78 6.98
CA ALA A 119 7.95 -3.05 7.78
C ALA A 119 6.79 -3.61 6.92
N CYS A 120 6.57 -3.07 5.72
CA CYS A 120 5.58 -3.59 4.76
C CYS A 120 5.91 -5.02 4.34
N GLU A 121 7.18 -5.29 4.03
CA GLU A 121 7.65 -6.61 3.64
C GLU A 121 7.47 -7.66 4.76
N ARG A 122 7.74 -7.28 6.02
CA ARG A 122 7.51 -8.19 7.16
C ARG A 122 6.04 -8.57 7.29
N ILE A 123 5.12 -7.63 7.11
CA ILE A 123 3.68 -7.93 7.18
C ILE A 123 3.27 -8.82 6.01
N PHE A 124 3.76 -8.51 4.80
CA PHE A 124 3.45 -9.28 3.60
C PHE A 124 4.02 -10.70 3.64
N SER A 125 5.27 -10.87 4.13
CA SER A 125 5.96 -12.17 4.19
C SER A 125 5.58 -13.02 5.39
N SER A 126 4.89 -12.47 6.39
CA SER A 126 4.48 -13.17 7.61
C SER A 126 2.96 -13.21 7.75
N PRO A 127 2.22 -13.81 6.78
CA PRO A 127 0.78 -13.94 6.89
C PRO A 127 0.42 -14.82 8.09
N VAL A 128 -0.75 -14.58 8.66
CA VAL A 128 -1.31 -15.46 9.69
C VAL A 128 -1.42 -16.88 9.10
N PRO A 129 -0.93 -17.92 9.80
CA PRO A 129 -1.01 -19.27 9.27
C PRO A 129 -2.46 -19.65 8.93
N LEU A 130 -2.69 -20.03 7.67
CA LEU A 130 -4.01 -20.44 7.14
C LEU A 130 -4.76 -21.46 8.00
N VAL A 131 -4.03 -22.19 8.84
CA VAL A 131 -4.63 -23.17 9.77
C VAL A 131 -5.53 -22.48 10.78
N TYR A 132 -5.15 -21.32 11.29
CA TYR A 132 -5.96 -20.58 12.28
C TYR A 132 -7.25 -20.07 11.65
N THR A 133 -7.15 -19.38 10.53
CA THR A 133 -8.31 -18.81 9.82
C THR A 133 -9.29 -19.92 9.41
N ARG A 134 -8.78 -21.02 8.83
CA ARG A 134 -9.61 -22.17 8.46
C ARG A 134 -10.24 -22.87 9.66
N HIS A 135 -9.52 -22.95 10.78
CA HIS A 135 -10.07 -23.58 11.98
C HIS A 135 -11.20 -22.74 12.58
N THR A 136 -10.99 -21.45 12.68
CA THR A 136 -12.00 -20.50 13.18
C THR A 136 -13.26 -20.51 12.30
N ALA A 137 -13.10 -20.45 10.98
CA ALA A 137 -14.21 -20.51 10.02
C ALA A 137 -15.02 -21.83 10.15
N ARG A 138 -14.34 -22.97 10.27
CA ARG A 138 -14.99 -24.28 10.45
C ARG A 138 -15.72 -24.36 11.79
N PHE A 139 -15.09 -23.89 12.85
CA PHE A 139 -15.70 -23.87 14.17
C PHE A 139 -16.96 -22.99 14.18
N LEU A 140 -16.84 -21.78 13.65
CA LEU A 140 -17.95 -20.83 13.56
C LEU A 140 -19.11 -21.38 12.73
N SER A 141 -18.82 -21.98 11.56
CA SER A 141 -19.83 -22.59 10.69
C SER A 141 -20.55 -23.75 11.38
N LEU A 142 -19.81 -24.62 12.06
CA LEU A 142 -20.40 -25.75 12.79
C LEU A 142 -21.26 -25.24 13.97
N TRP A 143 -20.76 -24.26 14.70
CA TRP A 143 -21.46 -23.69 15.84
C TRP A 143 -22.74 -23.00 15.40
N MET A 144 -22.74 -22.21 14.33
CA MET A 144 -23.91 -21.57 13.78
C MET A 144 -24.94 -22.59 13.25
N LEU A 145 -24.48 -23.69 12.65
CA LEU A 145 -25.35 -24.77 12.19
C LEU A 145 -26.07 -25.48 13.35
N LEU A 146 -25.39 -25.66 14.48
CA LEU A 146 -25.94 -26.35 15.65
C LEU A 146 -26.76 -25.44 16.56
N LEU A 147 -26.56 -24.14 16.50
CA LEU A 147 -27.21 -23.16 17.38
C LEU A 147 -28.76 -23.23 17.35
N PRO A 148 -29.42 -23.32 16.17
CA PRO A 148 -30.89 -23.42 16.14
C PRO A 148 -31.44 -24.64 16.90
N PHE A 149 -30.71 -25.76 16.88
CA PHE A 149 -31.10 -26.95 17.63
C PHE A 149 -31.04 -26.75 19.14
N ALA A 150 -29.98 -26.05 19.60
CA ALA A 150 -29.81 -25.72 21.01
C ALA A 150 -30.87 -24.73 21.53
N MET A 151 -31.33 -23.82 20.68
CA MET A 151 -32.30 -22.79 21.03
C MET A 151 -33.75 -23.24 20.83
N TYR A 152 -33.99 -24.39 20.16
CA TYR A 152 -35.33 -24.82 19.76
C TYR A 152 -36.32 -24.95 20.92
N GLU A 153 -35.90 -25.56 22.05
CA GLU A 153 -36.79 -25.79 23.21
C GLU A 153 -37.34 -24.49 23.81
N ASP A 154 -36.51 -23.46 23.88
CA ASP A 154 -36.90 -22.17 24.46
C ASP A 154 -37.85 -21.41 23.55
N PHE A 155 -37.64 -21.46 22.24
CA PHE A 155 -38.52 -20.84 21.25
C PHE A 155 -39.83 -21.63 21.08
N ALA A 156 -39.82 -22.95 21.20
CA ALA A 156 -41.01 -23.80 21.15
C ALA A 156 -41.96 -23.55 22.34
N LYS A 157 -41.45 -23.10 23.48
CA LYS A 157 -42.29 -22.66 24.61
C LYS A 157 -43.03 -21.36 24.35
N THR A 158 -42.55 -20.55 23.42
CA THR A 158 -43.07 -19.20 23.15
C THR A 158 -44.02 -19.19 21.95
N SER A 159 -43.86 -20.14 21.00
CA SER A 159 -44.71 -20.23 19.81
C SER A 159 -44.77 -21.68 19.31
N ASP A 160 -45.98 -22.13 18.89
CA ASP A 160 -46.25 -23.52 18.50
C ASP A 160 -45.36 -24.12 17.42
N LEU A 161 -44.73 -23.28 16.59
CA LEU A 161 -43.83 -23.68 15.49
C LEU A 161 -42.39 -23.18 15.64
N ALA A 162 -42.02 -22.57 16.79
CA ALA A 162 -40.72 -21.92 17.00
C ALA A 162 -40.33 -20.97 15.84
N LEU A 163 -41.31 -20.39 15.12
CA LEU A 163 -41.06 -19.50 13.96
C LEU A 163 -40.08 -18.36 14.21
N PRO A 164 -40.06 -17.71 15.42
CA PRO A 164 -39.09 -16.66 15.69
C PRO A 164 -37.63 -17.14 15.76
N LEU A 165 -37.41 -18.44 15.85
CA LEU A 165 -36.04 -19.04 15.88
C LEU A 165 -35.29 -18.79 14.56
N VAL A 166 -36.01 -18.83 13.41
CA VAL A 166 -35.39 -18.64 12.08
C VAL A 166 -34.81 -17.24 11.94
N PRO A 167 -35.55 -16.13 12.14
CA PRO A 167 -34.96 -14.80 12.04
C PRO A 167 -33.92 -14.53 13.15
N ALA A 168 -34.08 -15.09 14.34
CA ALA A 168 -33.12 -14.93 15.42
C ALA A 168 -31.75 -15.58 15.09
N SER A 169 -31.76 -16.83 14.62
CA SER A 169 -30.55 -17.52 14.21
C SER A 169 -29.94 -16.91 12.96
N ALA A 170 -30.73 -16.43 12.00
CA ALA A 170 -30.25 -15.74 10.83
C ALA A 170 -29.54 -14.43 11.19
N MET A 171 -30.10 -13.65 12.12
CA MET A 171 -29.49 -12.41 12.60
C MET A 171 -28.15 -12.67 13.32
N LEU A 172 -28.10 -13.70 14.20
CA LEU A 172 -26.86 -14.08 14.86
C LEU A 172 -25.80 -14.53 13.87
N ALA A 173 -26.18 -15.33 12.86
CA ALA A 173 -25.28 -15.78 11.82
C ALA A 173 -24.71 -14.59 11.01
N LEU A 174 -25.57 -13.64 10.64
CA LEU A 174 -25.16 -12.44 9.92
C LEU A 174 -24.08 -11.64 10.69
N PHE A 175 -24.28 -11.42 11.99
CA PHE A 175 -23.31 -10.71 12.81
C PHE A 175 -22.02 -11.49 13.02
N MET A 176 -22.10 -12.78 13.28
CA MET A 176 -20.93 -13.62 13.54
C MET A 176 -20.06 -13.80 12.28
N PHE A 177 -20.66 -14.09 11.13
CA PHE A 177 -19.92 -14.15 9.87
C PHE A 177 -19.41 -12.78 9.42
N GLY A 178 -20.14 -11.69 9.73
CA GLY A 178 -19.67 -10.33 9.50
C GLY A 178 -18.41 -9.99 10.32
N ILE A 179 -18.33 -10.43 11.57
CA ILE A 179 -17.13 -10.26 12.40
C ILE A 179 -15.96 -11.07 11.83
N GLU A 180 -16.21 -12.30 11.38
CA GLU A 180 -15.19 -13.13 10.75
C GLU A 180 -14.65 -12.50 9.47
N GLU A 181 -15.53 -12.01 8.61
CA GLU A 181 -15.15 -11.30 7.39
C GLU A 181 -14.27 -10.08 7.68
N LEU A 182 -14.63 -9.29 8.69
CA LEU A 182 -13.79 -8.16 9.12
C LEU A 182 -12.42 -8.63 9.64
N ALA A 183 -12.35 -9.76 10.34
CA ALA A 183 -11.08 -10.31 10.82
C ALA A 183 -10.18 -10.74 9.67
N VAL A 184 -10.73 -11.41 8.64
CA VAL A 184 -10.00 -11.82 7.42
C VAL A 184 -9.49 -10.58 6.67
N GLN A 185 -10.31 -9.53 6.54
CA GLN A 185 -9.89 -8.28 5.89
C GLN A 185 -8.76 -7.56 6.64
N LEU A 186 -8.69 -7.71 7.96
CA LEU A 186 -7.59 -7.16 8.76
C LEU A 186 -6.28 -7.96 8.64
N GLU A 187 -6.36 -9.24 8.27
CA GLU A 187 -5.18 -10.08 8.02
C GLU A 187 -4.45 -9.70 6.73
N GLU A 188 -5.19 -9.25 5.69
CA GLU A 188 -4.64 -8.82 4.39
C GLU A 188 -4.92 -7.33 4.12
N PRO A 189 -4.29 -6.41 4.87
CA PRO A 189 -4.64 -4.99 4.81
C PRO A 189 -4.33 -4.34 3.45
N PHE A 190 -3.40 -4.88 2.68
CA PHE A 190 -2.97 -4.30 1.40
C PHE A 190 -3.96 -4.54 0.26
N SER A 191 -4.79 -5.58 0.33
CA SER A 191 -5.81 -5.89 -0.69
C SER A 191 -6.96 -4.87 -0.72
N ILE A 192 -7.21 -4.17 0.41
CA ILE A 192 -8.33 -3.25 0.59
C ILE A 192 -7.92 -1.79 0.42
N LEU A 193 -6.63 -1.49 0.64
CA LEU A 193 -6.13 -0.12 0.59
C LEU A 193 -6.12 0.42 -0.86
N PRO A 194 -6.61 1.64 -1.09
CA PRO A 194 -6.57 2.28 -2.41
C PRO A 194 -5.17 2.82 -2.71
N MET A 195 -4.18 1.92 -2.80
CA MET A 195 -2.75 2.25 -2.90
C MET A 195 -2.43 3.08 -4.15
N GLN A 196 -3.08 2.79 -5.28
CA GLN A 196 -2.94 3.58 -6.51
C GLN A 196 -3.27 5.06 -6.27
N ARG A 197 -4.38 5.33 -5.58
CA ARG A 197 -4.78 6.70 -5.26
C ARG A 197 -3.76 7.45 -4.40
N PHE A 198 -3.03 6.72 -3.56
CA PHE A 198 -1.95 7.29 -2.76
C PHE A 198 -0.73 7.61 -3.63
N CYS A 199 -0.37 6.73 -4.56
CA CYS A 199 0.71 6.97 -5.52
C CYS A 199 0.41 8.20 -6.41
N ASP A 200 -0.80 8.28 -6.98
CA ASP A 200 -1.25 9.42 -7.77
C ASP A 200 -1.20 10.73 -6.97
N GLY A 201 -1.60 10.68 -5.69
CA GLY A 201 -1.54 11.81 -4.79
C GLY A 201 -0.12 12.27 -4.45
N ILE A 202 0.87 11.37 -4.46
CA ILE A 202 2.29 11.72 -4.29
C ILE A 202 2.80 12.42 -5.54
N LEU A 203 2.50 11.88 -6.73
CA LEU A 203 2.90 12.49 -8.00
C LEU A 203 2.31 13.89 -8.15
N GLN A 204 1.01 14.04 -7.94
CA GLN A 204 0.32 15.33 -8.05
C GLN A 204 0.86 16.37 -7.05
N ALA A 205 1.13 15.95 -5.82
CA ALA A 205 1.71 16.84 -4.82
C ALA A 205 3.17 17.22 -5.16
N GLY A 206 3.96 16.27 -5.68
CA GLY A 206 5.34 16.50 -6.09
C GLY A 206 5.44 17.47 -7.26
N THR A 207 4.66 17.26 -8.31
CA THR A 207 4.59 18.18 -9.46
C THR A 207 4.13 19.59 -9.05
N GLY A 208 3.07 19.69 -8.23
CA GLY A 208 2.58 20.98 -7.73
C GLY A 208 3.60 21.72 -6.86
N LEU A 209 4.39 21.02 -6.05
CA LEU A 209 5.47 21.63 -5.25
C LEU A 209 6.61 22.13 -6.12
N ARG A 210 7.01 21.36 -7.12
CA ARG A 210 8.04 21.76 -8.09
C ARG A 210 7.59 23.00 -8.84
N ASP A 211 6.42 22.98 -9.44
CA ASP A 211 5.92 24.07 -10.27
C ASP A 211 5.77 25.36 -9.44
N TRP A 212 5.25 25.26 -8.21
CA TRP A 212 5.16 26.42 -7.32
C TRP A 212 6.54 27.00 -6.94
N SER A 213 7.56 26.15 -6.73
CA SER A 213 8.92 26.60 -6.39
C SER A 213 9.61 27.30 -7.55
N MET A 214 9.21 27.01 -8.80
CA MET A 214 9.79 27.61 -10.00
C MET A 214 9.14 28.97 -10.34
N GLU A 215 7.92 29.22 -9.89
CA GLU A 215 7.20 30.47 -10.11
C GLU A 215 7.59 31.59 -9.11
N ASN A 216 8.25 31.26 -7.99
CA ASN A 216 8.57 32.18 -6.89
C ASN A 216 10.06 32.19 -6.53
#